data_535ab3494f116d1524d228dbe4725468
#
_entry.id   535ab3494f116d1524d228dbe4725468
#
_cell.length_a   1.000
_cell.length_b   1.000
_cell.length_c   1.000
_cell.angle_alpha   90.00
_cell.angle_beta   90.00
_cell.angle_gamma   90.00
#
_symmetry.space_group_name_H-M   'P 1'
#
loop_
_entity.id
_entity.type
_entity.pdbx_description
1 polymer ?
#
loop_
_entity_poly.entity_id
_entity_poly.type
_entity_poly.pdbx_seq_one_letter_code
_entity_poly.pdbx_strand_id
1 'polypeptide(L)'
;MSKEYVVKIAPLPDMLAAIRAGKLHYPPDIYKPTGRIVIKGGKVVDPASKLEGVKDVAIIGGRIEAVKDEITPEKGDAIISAEGLLVVPGLFDVHMHTYDLFEVTTAPAYSAVAHGDTSTLSPGAGNTLMAPSLLGAEIDRGVPLNIGAFIGAPAILAPKATVEEKIRFFKGEMDEEEAGLKITRNRIVNRTAPLAVGIKDHMGHFILSDEGLDAVIEIADKSGMHFVSHTQCPDHAARVVDIAGTRPVHLGHATAVAFGSHGDPVENMEQIVEFAKKPNVSAEFVSSHLVTCRGLRDGVFITKEAQEVAYDALKKGIVNVVISDGEADATMKGFGDTRDNIPALLELVDKEVLSLSDAIATMTSNPARLLAERTKQAWWVKEIGTLRVGARANVTIIDPVRKYAAFTIVNGQIAGFDGRALRRGNAAGAWITRHGIIERTGVGDFVIFTYKGTSA
;
A
#
# COMPACT_ATOMS: atom_id res chain seq x y z
N MET A 1 50.63 16.51 -7.63
CA MET A 1 49.77 15.48 -8.23
C MET A 1 48.59 15.28 -7.31
N SER A 2 47.37 15.63 -7.74
CA SER A 2 46.15 15.40 -6.96
C SER A 2 45.95 13.89 -6.82
N LYS A 3 45.84 13.39 -5.60
CA LYS A 3 45.46 12.00 -5.35
C LYS A 3 44.04 11.81 -5.85
N GLU A 4 43.85 10.96 -6.84
CA GLU A 4 42.54 10.61 -7.35
C GLU A 4 41.93 9.54 -6.41
N TYR A 5 40.85 9.88 -5.75
CA TYR A 5 40.14 8.98 -4.86
C TYR A 5 39.03 8.30 -5.65
N VAL A 6 39.17 6.99 -5.91
CA VAL A 6 38.14 6.17 -6.57
C VAL A 6 37.23 5.57 -5.51
N VAL A 7 35.99 6.05 -5.46
CA VAL A 7 34.95 5.45 -4.63
C VAL A 7 34.25 4.36 -5.46
N LYS A 8 34.43 3.11 -5.09
CA LYS A 8 33.63 2.00 -5.65
C LYS A 8 32.48 1.70 -4.72
N ILE A 9 31.28 1.92 -5.20
CA ILE A 9 30.08 1.38 -4.56
C ILE A 9 30.09 -0.14 -4.76
N ALA A 10 29.89 -0.91 -3.68
CA ALA A 10 29.74 -2.35 -3.82
C ALA A 10 28.65 -2.66 -4.87
N PRO A 11 28.86 -3.66 -5.75
CA PRO A 11 27.88 -3.95 -6.77
C PRO A 11 26.54 -4.28 -6.13
N LEU A 12 25.59 -3.37 -6.29
CA LEU A 12 24.19 -3.63 -6.04
C LEU A 12 23.78 -4.79 -6.94
N PRO A 13 23.21 -5.88 -6.39
CA PRO A 13 22.54 -6.82 -7.26
C PRO A 13 21.53 -6.00 -8.08
N ASP A 14 21.44 -6.30 -9.37
CA ASP A 14 20.38 -5.72 -10.18
C ASP A 14 19.06 -6.25 -9.65
N MET A 15 18.45 -5.47 -8.74
CA MET A 15 17.21 -5.85 -8.06
C MET A 15 16.08 -6.05 -9.06
N LEU A 16 16.06 -5.27 -10.13
CA LEU A 16 15.07 -5.41 -11.17
C LEU A 16 15.27 -6.71 -11.95
N ALA A 17 16.51 -7.07 -12.29
CA ALA A 17 16.81 -8.35 -12.93
C ALA A 17 16.53 -9.52 -11.98
N ALA A 18 16.87 -9.40 -10.70
CA ALA A 18 16.57 -10.44 -9.71
C ALA A 18 15.06 -10.65 -9.52
N ILE A 19 14.27 -9.58 -9.48
CA ILE A 19 12.81 -9.62 -9.42
C ILE A 19 12.25 -10.29 -10.68
N ARG A 20 12.67 -9.86 -11.86
CA ARG A 20 12.24 -10.45 -13.15
C ARG A 20 12.61 -11.91 -13.29
N ALA A 21 13.72 -12.32 -12.69
CA ALA A 21 14.16 -13.71 -12.62
C ALA A 21 13.49 -14.54 -11.50
N GLY A 22 12.56 -13.96 -10.75
CA GLY A 22 11.91 -14.62 -9.59
C GLY A 22 12.81 -14.81 -8.37
N LYS A 23 13.95 -14.10 -8.31
CA LYS A 23 14.94 -14.16 -7.22
C LYS A 23 14.74 -12.94 -6.30
N LEU A 24 13.67 -12.97 -5.52
CA LEU A 24 13.18 -11.79 -4.80
C LEU A 24 13.78 -11.55 -3.41
N HIS A 25 14.65 -12.41 -2.91
CA HIS A 25 15.11 -12.29 -1.53
C HIS A 25 16.61 -12.38 -1.41
N TYR A 26 17.09 -11.54 -0.54
CA TYR A 26 18.47 -11.51 -0.13
C TYR A 26 18.57 -10.96 1.30
N PRO A 27 19.30 -11.58 2.21
CA PRO A 27 19.86 -12.92 2.15
C PRO A 27 18.79 -14.01 2.29
N PRO A 28 19.08 -15.25 1.79
CA PRO A 28 18.11 -16.33 1.89
C PRO A 28 17.92 -16.77 3.35
N ASP A 29 16.71 -17.09 3.71
CA ASP A 29 16.25 -17.96 4.79
C ASP A 29 16.49 -17.55 6.25
N ILE A 30 17.47 -16.75 6.61
CA ILE A 30 17.72 -16.38 8.02
C ILE A 30 16.62 -15.52 8.67
N TYR A 31 15.79 -14.91 7.85
CA TYR A 31 14.68 -14.05 8.30
C TYR A 31 13.30 -14.69 8.11
N LYS A 32 13.24 -15.90 7.54
CA LYS A 32 11.97 -16.61 7.43
C LYS A 32 11.54 -17.17 8.78
N PRO A 33 10.23 -17.11 9.09
CA PRO A 33 9.71 -17.81 10.26
C PRO A 33 10.01 -19.30 10.16
N THR A 34 10.61 -19.88 11.20
CA THR A 34 11.00 -21.29 11.22
C THR A 34 9.93 -22.20 11.82
N GLY A 35 8.91 -21.62 12.48
CA GLY A 35 7.82 -22.34 13.09
C GLY A 35 6.59 -22.44 12.20
N ARG A 36 5.82 -23.49 12.37
CA ARG A 36 4.49 -23.62 11.79
C ARG A 36 3.46 -23.01 12.73
N ILE A 37 2.50 -22.26 12.18
CA ILE A 37 1.35 -21.72 12.91
C ILE A 37 0.11 -22.41 12.40
N VAL A 38 -0.76 -22.86 13.30
CA VAL A 38 -2.06 -23.41 12.98
C VAL A 38 -3.14 -22.57 13.65
N ILE A 39 -3.96 -21.90 12.83
CA ILE A 39 -5.13 -21.14 13.27
C ILE A 39 -6.32 -22.08 13.22
N LYS A 40 -6.96 -22.28 14.37
CA LYS A 40 -8.02 -23.29 14.56
C LYS A 40 -9.40 -22.67 14.70
N GLY A 41 -10.37 -23.24 13.95
CA GLY A 41 -11.80 -23.06 14.21
C GLY A 41 -12.35 -21.66 13.91
N GLY A 42 -11.64 -20.83 13.14
CA GLY A 42 -12.09 -19.49 12.79
C GLY A 42 -13.04 -19.49 11.58
N LYS A 43 -13.94 -18.50 11.52
CA LYS A 43 -14.71 -18.24 10.30
C LYS A 43 -13.80 -17.61 9.26
N VAL A 44 -13.27 -18.40 8.33
CA VAL A 44 -12.45 -17.94 7.22
C VAL A 44 -13.33 -17.21 6.22
N VAL A 45 -12.91 -16.00 5.80
CA VAL A 45 -13.53 -15.24 4.71
C VAL A 45 -12.42 -14.78 3.77
N ASP A 46 -12.28 -15.46 2.64
CA ASP A 46 -11.33 -15.11 1.56
C ASP A 46 -12.10 -14.79 0.26
N PRO A 47 -12.35 -13.50 -0.01
CA PRO A 47 -13.11 -13.09 -1.20
C PRO A 47 -12.43 -13.50 -2.51
N ALA A 48 -11.09 -13.50 -2.55
CA ALA A 48 -10.32 -13.86 -3.75
C ALA A 48 -10.53 -15.33 -4.16
N SER A 49 -10.74 -16.21 -3.18
CA SER A 49 -11.00 -17.65 -3.39
C SER A 49 -12.48 -17.99 -3.34
N LYS A 50 -13.36 -17.02 -3.08
CA LYS A 50 -14.79 -17.22 -2.81
C LYS A 50 -15.02 -18.24 -1.69
N LEU A 51 -14.17 -18.20 -0.66
CA LEU A 51 -14.21 -19.11 0.47
C LEU A 51 -14.81 -18.39 1.68
N GLU A 52 -15.90 -18.97 2.22
CA GLU A 52 -16.49 -18.53 3.47
C GLU A 52 -16.94 -19.77 4.27
N GLY A 53 -16.49 -19.87 5.52
CA GLY A 53 -16.87 -20.98 6.42
C GLY A 53 -15.87 -21.20 7.55
N VAL A 54 -16.27 -22.03 8.52
CA VAL A 54 -15.37 -22.39 9.62
C VAL A 54 -14.29 -23.34 9.10
N LYS A 55 -13.03 -22.96 9.24
CA LYS A 55 -11.87 -23.71 8.75
C LYS A 55 -10.63 -23.46 9.60
N ASP A 56 -9.67 -24.35 9.44
CA ASP A 56 -8.32 -24.19 9.96
C ASP A 56 -7.39 -23.68 8.87
N VAL A 57 -6.42 -22.82 9.27
CA VAL A 57 -5.40 -22.30 8.38
C VAL A 57 -4.02 -22.65 8.93
N ALA A 58 -3.18 -23.29 8.12
CA ALA A 58 -1.79 -23.55 8.47
C ALA A 58 -0.85 -22.62 7.69
N ILE A 59 0.19 -22.16 8.39
CA ILE A 59 1.22 -21.25 7.87
C ILE A 59 2.58 -21.85 8.16
N ILE A 60 3.44 -21.91 7.16
CA ILE A 60 4.83 -22.32 7.30
C ILE A 60 5.75 -21.51 6.36
N GLY A 61 6.92 -21.16 6.85
CA GLY A 61 7.92 -20.45 6.05
C GLY A 61 7.41 -19.13 5.44
N GLY A 62 6.51 -18.43 6.12
CA GLY A 62 5.91 -17.17 5.63
C GLY A 62 4.85 -17.36 4.57
N ARG A 63 4.37 -18.59 4.33
CA ARG A 63 3.38 -18.93 3.29
C ARG A 63 2.17 -19.63 3.89
N ILE A 64 1.01 -19.47 3.26
CA ILE A 64 -0.16 -20.28 3.54
C ILE A 64 0.14 -21.71 3.06
N GLU A 65 0.16 -22.65 3.99
CA GLU A 65 0.38 -24.08 3.71
C GLU A 65 -0.91 -24.80 3.34
N ALA A 66 -1.96 -24.53 4.11
CA ALA A 66 -3.25 -25.17 3.91
C ALA A 66 -4.41 -24.36 4.47
N VAL A 67 -5.59 -24.49 3.86
CA VAL A 67 -6.88 -24.07 4.39
C VAL A 67 -7.82 -25.28 4.28
N LYS A 68 -8.26 -25.84 5.40
CA LYS A 68 -9.04 -27.08 5.45
C LYS A 68 -10.09 -27.04 6.56
N ASP A 69 -11.06 -27.96 6.50
CA ASP A 69 -12.07 -28.08 7.57
C ASP A 69 -11.42 -28.42 8.91
N GLU A 70 -10.38 -29.25 8.88
CA GLU A 70 -9.60 -29.62 10.05
C GLU A 70 -8.13 -29.82 9.69
N ILE A 71 -7.24 -29.27 10.54
CA ILE A 71 -5.80 -29.48 10.47
C ILE A 71 -5.35 -29.97 11.85
N THR A 72 -4.80 -31.17 11.91
CA THR A 72 -4.20 -31.71 13.15
C THR A 72 -2.88 -31.00 13.41
N PRO A 73 -2.73 -30.33 14.56
CA PRO A 73 -1.45 -29.72 14.92
C PRO A 73 -0.38 -30.79 15.18
N GLU A 74 0.85 -30.44 14.86
CA GLU A 74 2.04 -31.27 15.11
C GLU A 74 2.82 -30.76 16.32
N LYS A 75 3.72 -31.59 16.83
CA LYS A 75 4.57 -31.19 17.95
C LYS A 75 5.49 -30.03 17.54
N GLY A 76 5.33 -28.90 18.20
CA GLY A 76 6.11 -27.69 17.94
C GLY A 76 5.33 -26.59 17.17
N ASP A 77 4.11 -26.88 16.74
CA ASP A 77 3.25 -25.88 16.14
C ASP A 77 2.83 -24.82 17.16
N ALA A 78 2.79 -23.57 16.73
CA ALA A 78 2.11 -22.51 17.46
C ALA A 78 0.61 -22.57 17.09
N ILE A 79 -0.24 -22.72 18.11
CA ILE A 79 -1.68 -22.85 17.91
C ILE A 79 -2.37 -21.54 18.27
N ILE A 80 -3.19 -21.00 17.37
CA ILE A 80 -4.06 -19.86 17.63
C ILE A 80 -5.51 -20.37 17.57
N SER A 81 -6.23 -20.30 18.70
CA SER A 81 -7.68 -20.54 18.70
C SER A 81 -8.38 -19.31 18.13
N ALA A 82 -9.14 -19.49 17.07
CA ALA A 82 -9.91 -18.44 16.40
C ALA A 82 -11.42 -18.71 16.45
N GLU A 83 -11.89 -19.55 17.40
CA GLU A 83 -13.31 -19.80 17.59
C GLU A 83 -14.06 -18.49 17.85
N GLY A 84 -15.14 -18.23 17.10
CA GLY A 84 -15.90 -17.00 17.18
C GLY A 84 -15.26 -15.79 16.52
N LEU A 85 -14.05 -15.93 15.96
CA LEU A 85 -13.31 -14.87 15.26
C LEU A 85 -13.41 -15.05 13.74
N LEU A 86 -13.20 -13.94 13.00
CA LEU A 86 -13.05 -13.97 11.55
C LEU A 86 -11.56 -14.12 11.21
N VAL A 87 -11.24 -14.98 10.27
CA VAL A 87 -9.89 -15.16 9.71
C VAL A 87 -9.92 -14.71 8.27
N VAL A 88 -9.28 -13.58 7.97
CA VAL A 88 -9.33 -12.94 6.66
C VAL A 88 -7.92 -12.78 6.09
N PRO A 89 -7.75 -12.61 4.76
CA PRO A 89 -6.49 -12.12 4.22
C PRO A 89 -6.08 -10.84 4.95
N GLY A 90 -4.79 -10.66 5.17
CA GLY A 90 -4.30 -9.47 5.85
C GLY A 90 -4.79 -8.19 5.17
N LEU A 91 -5.26 -7.22 5.96
CA LEU A 91 -5.73 -5.95 5.43
C LEU A 91 -4.60 -5.28 4.64
N PHE A 92 -4.95 -4.75 3.49
CA PHE A 92 -4.06 -4.04 2.59
C PHE A 92 -4.57 -2.63 2.36
N ASP A 93 -4.03 -1.70 3.12
CA ASP A 93 -4.33 -0.28 3.02
C ASP A 93 -3.46 0.36 1.93
N VAL A 94 -4.06 0.68 0.80
CA VAL A 94 -3.32 1.23 -0.35
C VAL A 94 -3.11 2.74 -0.29
N HIS A 95 -3.57 3.38 0.81
CA HIS A 95 -3.40 4.80 1.03
C HIS A 95 -3.25 5.12 2.53
N MET A 96 -2.04 4.95 3.05
CA MET A 96 -1.69 5.30 4.42
C MET A 96 -0.33 6.00 4.46
N HIS A 97 -0.28 7.19 5.01
CA HIS A 97 0.92 8.03 5.09
C HIS A 97 1.91 7.46 6.12
N THR A 98 2.76 6.52 5.71
CA THR A 98 3.70 5.80 6.59
C THR A 98 5.14 6.23 6.42
N TYR A 99 5.55 6.58 5.21
CA TYR A 99 6.91 6.97 4.85
C TYR A 99 6.94 8.16 3.89
N ASP A 100 6.24 9.19 4.24
CA ASP A 100 6.23 10.44 3.49
C ASP A 100 7.31 11.35 4.04
N LEU A 101 8.49 11.32 3.42
CA LEU A 101 9.71 11.95 3.91
C LEU A 101 9.62 13.46 4.13
N PHE A 102 8.67 14.11 3.49
CA PHE A 102 8.46 15.56 3.57
C PHE A 102 7.06 15.92 4.08
N GLU A 103 6.31 14.92 4.49
CA GLU A 103 5.02 15.12 5.15
C GLU A 103 5.18 15.14 6.65
N VAL A 104 4.43 16.02 7.31
CA VAL A 104 4.45 16.15 8.77
C VAL A 104 3.50 15.17 9.46
N THR A 105 2.80 14.34 8.70
CA THR A 105 1.64 13.56 9.14
C THR A 105 1.83 12.05 8.92
N THR A 106 2.92 11.51 9.40
CA THR A 106 3.22 10.09 9.18
C THR A 106 2.60 9.21 10.25
N ALA A 107 1.72 8.29 9.87
CA ALA A 107 1.19 7.29 10.79
C ALA A 107 2.26 6.25 11.14
N PRO A 108 2.43 5.92 12.42
CA PRO A 108 3.38 4.88 12.80
C PRO A 108 2.96 3.51 12.27
N ALA A 109 3.87 2.80 11.60
CA ALA A 109 3.66 1.45 11.10
C ALA A 109 3.22 0.46 12.22
N TYR A 110 3.65 0.70 13.45
CA TYR A 110 3.26 -0.06 14.63
C TYR A 110 1.78 0.11 15.00
N SER A 111 1.22 1.30 14.80
CA SER A 111 -0.21 1.54 15.03
C SER A 111 -1.03 0.78 14.00
N ALA A 112 -0.66 0.84 12.74
CA ALA A 112 -1.35 0.14 11.66
C ALA A 112 -1.39 -1.39 11.88
N VAL A 113 -0.25 -1.99 12.24
CA VAL A 113 -0.21 -3.43 12.52
C VAL A 113 -1.02 -3.83 13.75
N ALA A 114 -1.12 -2.94 14.72
CA ALA A 114 -1.99 -3.14 15.89
C ALA A 114 -3.48 -3.12 15.51
N HIS A 115 -3.83 -2.42 14.44
CA HIS A 115 -5.20 -2.29 13.94
C HIS A 115 -5.56 -3.30 12.84
N GLY A 116 -4.62 -4.19 12.47
CA GLY A 116 -4.89 -5.30 11.55
C GLY A 116 -4.30 -5.15 10.16
N ASP A 117 -3.66 -4.03 9.85
CA ASP A 117 -3.02 -3.84 8.57
C ASP A 117 -1.73 -4.67 8.48
N THR A 118 -1.61 -5.44 7.41
CA THR A 118 -0.43 -6.26 7.12
C THR A 118 0.43 -5.68 6.02
N SER A 119 -0.16 -4.83 5.21
CA SER A 119 0.46 -4.22 4.05
C SER A 119 -0.09 -2.82 3.83
N THR A 120 0.76 -1.90 3.38
CA THR A 120 0.34 -0.54 3.03
C THR A 120 1.12 0.01 1.86
N LEU A 121 0.51 1.02 1.20
CA LEU A 121 1.20 1.91 0.27
C LEU A 121 1.19 3.32 0.83
N SER A 122 2.39 3.90 0.96
CA SER A 122 2.54 5.30 1.35
C SER A 122 2.40 6.19 0.11
N PRO A 123 1.36 7.04 0.04
CA PRO A 123 1.04 7.80 -1.17
C PRO A 123 2.09 8.86 -1.50
N GLY A 124 2.83 9.34 -0.51
CA GLY A 124 4.05 10.08 -0.74
C GLY A 124 3.90 11.42 -1.46
N ALA A 125 2.96 12.25 -1.03
CA ALA A 125 2.71 13.56 -1.64
C ALA A 125 3.97 14.40 -1.84
N GLY A 126 4.84 14.47 -0.83
CA GLY A 126 6.12 15.16 -0.87
C GLY A 126 7.33 14.28 -1.20
N ASN A 127 7.14 13.00 -1.48
CA ASN A 127 8.24 12.06 -1.70
C ASN A 127 9.06 12.38 -2.95
N THR A 128 10.39 12.41 -2.78
CA THR A 128 11.35 12.55 -3.88
C THR A 128 11.71 11.19 -4.49
N LEU A 129 12.54 11.23 -5.53
CA LEU A 129 13.13 10.00 -6.11
C LEU A 129 13.95 9.18 -5.09
N MET A 130 14.32 9.75 -3.94
CA MET A 130 15.04 9.05 -2.86
C MET A 130 14.12 8.18 -1.98
N ALA A 131 12.82 8.41 -1.98
CA ALA A 131 11.90 7.71 -1.08
C ALA A 131 12.01 6.19 -1.15
N PRO A 132 12.05 5.55 -2.33
CA PRO A 132 12.22 4.10 -2.41
C PRO A 132 13.53 3.59 -1.79
N SER A 133 14.64 4.35 -1.93
CA SER A 133 15.92 3.92 -1.33
C SER A 133 15.92 4.02 0.19
N LEU A 134 15.30 5.06 0.73
CA LEU A 134 15.17 5.23 2.17
C LEU A 134 14.22 4.20 2.78
N LEU A 135 13.10 3.92 2.10
CA LEU A 135 12.21 2.83 2.51
C LEU A 135 12.94 1.47 2.52
N GLY A 136 13.73 1.18 1.48
CA GLY A 136 14.56 -0.02 1.44
C GLY A 136 15.50 -0.14 2.64
N ALA A 137 16.13 0.95 3.07
CA ALA A 137 16.97 0.99 4.25
C ALA A 137 16.18 0.76 5.56
N GLU A 138 14.96 1.30 5.68
CA GLU A 138 14.09 1.05 6.83
C GLU A 138 13.61 -0.40 6.88
N ILE A 139 13.27 -1.01 5.74
CA ILE A 139 12.96 -2.44 5.65
C ILE A 139 14.12 -3.29 6.18
N ASP A 140 15.37 -2.95 5.83
CA ASP A 140 16.55 -3.68 6.31
C ASP A 140 16.78 -3.55 7.81
N ARG A 141 16.37 -2.42 8.40
CA ARG A 141 16.39 -2.22 9.87
C ARG A 141 15.28 -2.98 10.57
N GLY A 142 14.18 -3.24 9.88
CA GLY A 142 13.00 -3.94 10.36
C GLY A 142 11.79 -3.02 10.53
N VAL A 143 10.71 -3.43 9.87
CA VAL A 143 9.39 -2.80 9.96
C VAL A 143 8.35 -3.89 10.24
N PRO A 144 7.24 -3.56 10.91
CA PRO A 144 6.27 -4.57 11.33
C PRO A 144 5.29 -5.03 10.23
N LEU A 145 5.13 -4.26 9.15
CA LEU A 145 4.23 -4.58 8.04
C LEU A 145 4.91 -4.33 6.69
N ASN A 146 4.30 -4.85 5.62
CA ASN A 146 4.81 -4.64 4.27
C ASN A 146 4.49 -3.21 3.81
N ILE A 147 5.47 -2.51 3.24
CA ILE A 147 5.33 -1.10 2.85
C ILE A 147 5.80 -0.90 1.42
N GLY A 148 4.99 -0.21 0.63
CA GLY A 148 5.37 0.34 -0.67
C GLY A 148 5.31 1.86 -0.65
N ALA A 149 5.98 2.52 -1.59
CA ALA A 149 5.98 3.97 -1.68
C ALA A 149 5.65 4.47 -3.09
N PHE A 150 4.97 5.61 -3.14
CA PHE A 150 4.83 6.45 -4.32
C PHE A 150 5.91 7.52 -4.35
N ILE A 151 6.05 8.15 -5.51
CA ILE A 151 6.88 9.35 -5.70
C ILE A 151 5.95 10.52 -6.03
N GLY A 152 6.18 11.66 -5.43
CA GLY A 152 5.42 12.88 -5.71
C GLY A 152 5.65 13.37 -7.14
N ALA A 153 4.61 13.83 -7.79
CA ALA A 153 4.64 14.28 -9.19
C ALA A 153 5.71 15.36 -9.49
N PRO A 154 5.96 16.36 -8.61
CA PRO A 154 7.05 17.32 -8.84
C PRO A 154 8.43 16.66 -8.94
N ALA A 155 8.68 15.61 -8.15
CA ALA A 155 9.95 14.89 -8.20
C ALA A 155 10.14 14.10 -9.50
N ILE A 156 9.04 13.65 -10.11
CA ILE A 156 9.04 13.03 -11.44
C ILE A 156 9.38 14.06 -12.53
N LEU A 157 8.86 15.28 -12.39
CA LEU A 157 9.08 16.35 -13.38
C LEU A 157 10.45 17.04 -13.25
N ALA A 158 11.03 17.11 -12.04
CA ALA A 158 12.23 17.85 -11.73
C ALA A 158 13.49 17.49 -12.58
N PRO A 159 13.78 16.22 -12.90
CA PRO A 159 14.89 15.90 -13.79
C PRO A 159 14.71 16.51 -15.19
N LYS A 160 15.82 16.94 -15.79
CA LYS A 160 15.80 17.57 -17.13
C LYS A 160 15.55 16.59 -18.29
N ALA A 161 15.38 15.30 -17.97
CA ALA A 161 15.01 14.27 -18.93
C ALA A 161 13.65 14.56 -19.59
N THR A 162 13.50 14.18 -20.84
CA THR A 162 12.22 14.25 -21.58
C THR A 162 11.21 13.26 -20.98
N VAL A 163 9.94 13.38 -21.34
CA VAL A 163 8.89 12.42 -20.93
C VAL A 163 9.25 11.00 -21.34
N GLU A 164 9.70 10.80 -22.58
CA GLU A 164 10.11 9.49 -23.09
C GLU A 164 11.31 8.91 -22.32
N GLU A 165 12.31 9.73 -22.02
CA GLU A 165 13.46 9.33 -21.21
C GLU A 165 13.03 8.91 -19.79
N LYS A 166 12.09 9.63 -19.17
CA LYS A 166 11.51 9.27 -17.86
C LYS A 166 10.73 7.96 -17.93
N ILE A 167 9.96 7.73 -19.00
CA ILE A 167 9.27 6.46 -19.22
C ILE A 167 10.28 5.31 -19.31
N ARG A 168 11.34 5.44 -20.10
CA ARG A 168 12.42 4.44 -20.20
C ARG A 168 13.08 4.21 -18.84
N PHE A 169 13.34 5.28 -18.09
CA PHE A 169 13.91 5.19 -16.75
C PHE A 169 13.04 4.36 -15.80
N PHE A 170 11.75 4.67 -15.70
CA PHE A 170 10.84 3.95 -14.82
C PHE A 170 10.53 2.53 -15.32
N LYS A 171 10.71 2.23 -16.59
CA LYS A 171 10.71 0.85 -17.12
C LYS A 171 11.99 0.09 -16.80
N GLY A 172 13.05 0.76 -16.33
CA GLY A 172 14.39 0.17 -16.16
C GLY A 172 15.06 -0.16 -17.49
N GLU A 173 14.82 0.65 -18.51
CA GLU A 173 15.38 0.55 -19.86
C GLU A 173 16.50 1.59 -20.11
N MET A 174 16.78 2.43 -19.13
CA MET A 174 17.86 3.41 -19.14
C MET A 174 19.08 2.81 -18.45
N ASP A 175 20.25 2.89 -19.08
CA ASP A 175 21.48 2.43 -18.45
C ASP A 175 21.95 3.38 -17.33
N GLU A 176 22.92 2.93 -16.55
CA GLU A 176 23.36 3.65 -15.35
C GLU A 176 24.08 4.97 -15.68
N GLU A 177 24.80 5.03 -16.79
CA GLU A 177 25.52 6.23 -17.23
C GLU A 177 24.52 7.27 -17.72
N GLU A 178 23.58 6.88 -18.58
CA GLU A 178 22.51 7.75 -19.06
C GLU A 178 21.66 8.26 -17.90
N ALA A 179 21.24 7.39 -16.96
CA ALA A 179 20.51 7.78 -15.78
C ALA A 179 21.29 8.77 -14.88
N GLY A 180 22.60 8.58 -14.79
CA GLY A 180 23.50 9.49 -14.07
C GLY A 180 23.55 10.88 -14.66
N LEU A 181 23.39 11.02 -15.95
CA LEU A 181 23.38 12.30 -16.69
C LEU A 181 21.99 12.96 -16.73
N LYS A 182 20.95 12.15 -16.87
CA LYS A 182 19.58 12.64 -17.18
C LYS A 182 18.69 12.76 -15.95
N ILE A 183 18.83 11.85 -14.97
CA ILE A 183 17.94 11.75 -13.80
C ILE A 183 18.66 12.27 -12.56
N THR A 184 19.64 11.53 -12.06
CA THR A 184 20.44 11.94 -10.90
C THR A 184 21.80 11.26 -10.89
N ARG A 185 22.83 11.95 -10.35
CA ARG A 185 24.14 11.36 -10.14
C ARG A 185 24.17 10.29 -9.04
N ASN A 186 23.10 10.17 -8.26
CA ASN A 186 23.00 9.18 -7.20
C ASN A 186 22.56 7.82 -7.77
N ARG A 187 23.53 6.90 -7.90
CA ARG A 187 23.30 5.55 -8.44
C ARG A 187 22.29 4.74 -7.64
N ILE A 188 22.23 4.89 -6.31
CA ILE A 188 21.27 4.17 -5.45
C ILE A 188 19.87 4.61 -5.82
N VAL A 189 19.66 5.91 -5.96
CA VAL A 189 18.36 6.49 -6.37
C VAL A 189 17.98 5.98 -7.76
N ASN A 190 18.89 5.98 -8.72
CA ASN A 190 18.62 5.51 -10.08
C ASN A 190 18.20 4.02 -10.13
N ARG A 191 18.69 3.21 -9.20
CA ARG A 191 18.35 1.77 -9.13
C ARG A 191 17.07 1.50 -8.34
N THR A 192 16.70 2.38 -7.42
CA THR A 192 15.57 2.14 -6.51
C THR A 192 14.32 2.93 -6.91
N ALA A 193 14.44 4.12 -7.48
CA ALA A 193 13.28 4.90 -7.90
C ALA A 193 12.37 4.15 -8.88
N PRO A 194 12.89 3.37 -9.86
CA PRO A 194 12.04 2.55 -10.74
C PRO A 194 11.23 1.46 -10.03
N LEU A 195 11.52 1.17 -8.76
CA LEU A 195 10.79 0.19 -7.95
C LEU A 195 9.54 0.79 -7.27
N ALA A 196 9.38 2.11 -7.29
CA ALA A 196 8.19 2.77 -6.75
C ALA A 196 6.91 2.21 -7.36
N VAL A 197 5.86 2.13 -6.55
CA VAL A 197 4.57 1.58 -6.98
C VAL A 197 3.85 2.55 -7.90
N GLY A 198 3.91 3.84 -7.62
CA GLY A 198 3.15 4.83 -8.37
C GLY A 198 3.64 6.26 -8.22
N ILE A 199 2.83 7.15 -8.75
CA ILE A 199 3.02 8.60 -8.74
C ILE A 199 1.83 9.25 -8.02
N LYS A 200 2.13 10.17 -7.09
CA LYS A 200 1.11 10.96 -6.39
C LYS A 200 1.07 12.39 -6.92
N ASP A 201 -0.08 12.80 -7.42
CA ASP A 201 -0.45 14.20 -7.57
C ASP A 201 -1.15 14.69 -6.29
N HIS A 202 -0.74 15.84 -5.76
CA HIS A 202 -1.25 16.32 -4.48
C HIS A 202 -1.52 17.83 -4.50
N MET A 203 -2.73 18.20 -4.94
CA MET A 203 -3.13 19.59 -5.09
C MET A 203 -3.15 20.40 -3.77
N GLY A 204 -3.15 19.72 -2.64
CA GLY A 204 -3.03 20.38 -1.32
C GLY A 204 -1.65 20.97 -1.05
N HIS A 205 -0.60 20.47 -1.71
CA HIS A 205 0.78 20.95 -1.55
C HIS A 205 1.32 21.67 -2.78
N PHE A 206 0.87 21.29 -3.97
CA PHE A 206 1.32 21.89 -5.22
C PHE A 206 0.23 21.70 -6.31
N ILE A 207 0.18 22.64 -7.23
CA ILE A 207 -0.70 22.56 -8.39
C ILE A 207 0.19 22.51 -9.64
N LEU A 208 0.11 21.39 -10.36
CA LEU A 208 0.80 21.25 -11.64
C LEU A 208 0.06 22.05 -12.72
N SER A 209 0.81 22.53 -13.74
CA SER A 209 0.16 22.99 -14.98
C SER A 209 -0.52 21.80 -15.69
N ASP A 210 -1.37 22.09 -16.68
CA ASP A 210 -2.04 21.05 -17.46
C ASP A 210 -1.03 20.16 -18.18
N GLU A 211 0.03 20.75 -18.74
CA GLU A 211 1.10 20.01 -19.40
C GLU A 211 1.91 19.15 -18.40
N GLY A 212 2.12 19.65 -17.18
CA GLY A 212 2.80 18.89 -16.12
C GLY A 212 1.95 17.71 -15.66
N LEU A 213 0.66 17.91 -15.49
CA LEU A 213 -0.28 16.85 -15.11
C LEU A 213 -0.41 15.80 -16.23
N ASP A 214 -0.53 16.24 -17.48
CA ASP A 214 -0.55 15.36 -18.65
C ASP A 214 0.72 14.50 -18.74
N ALA A 215 1.88 15.12 -18.55
CA ALA A 215 3.16 14.42 -18.57
C ALA A 215 3.28 13.35 -17.49
N VAL A 216 2.87 13.61 -16.24
CA VAL A 216 2.97 12.61 -15.16
C VAL A 216 1.97 11.48 -15.36
N ILE A 217 0.77 11.75 -15.87
CA ILE A 217 -0.22 10.71 -16.22
C ILE A 217 0.32 9.84 -17.36
N GLU A 218 0.94 10.44 -18.39
CA GLU A 218 1.58 9.71 -19.49
C GLU A 218 2.72 8.81 -18.98
N ILE A 219 3.60 9.35 -18.13
CA ILE A 219 4.70 8.58 -17.53
C ILE A 219 4.14 7.41 -16.72
N ALA A 220 3.12 7.64 -15.89
CA ALA A 220 2.51 6.59 -15.10
C ALA A 220 1.93 5.46 -15.97
N ASP A 221 1.09 5.80 -16.94
CA ASP A 221 0.44 4.82 -17.82
C ASP A 221 1.47 4.01 -18.63
N LYS A 222 2.39 4.70 -19.32
CA LYS A 222 3.37 4.04 -20.20
C LYS A 222 4.45 3.25 -19.45
N SER A 223 4.77 3.63 -18.20
CA SER A 223 5.73 2.89 -17.38
C SER A 223 5.07 1.82 -16.49
N GLY A 224 3.74 1.76 -16.44
CA GLY A 224 2.99 0.84 -15.58
C GLY A 224 3.09 1.20 -14.10
N MET A 225 3.12 2.49 -13.79
CA MET A 225 3.01 3.01 -12.43
C MET A 225 1.56 3.35 -12.11
N HIS A 226 1.14 3.17 -10.87
CA HIS A 226 -0.19 3.58 -10.43
C HIS A 226 -0.23 5.09 -10.21
N PHE A 227 -1.13 5.81 -10.88
CA PHE A 227 -1.32 7.24 -10.68
C PHE A 227 -2.45 7.50 -9.70
N VAL A 228 -2.17 8.25 -8.63
CA VAL A 228 -3.15 8.65 -7.61
C VAL A 228 -3.19 10.16 -7.49
N SER A 229 -4.38 10.75 -7.57
CA SER A 229 -4.60 12.19 -7.35
C SER A 229 -5.30 12.43 -6.03
N HIS A 230 -4.81 13.40 -5.26
CA HIS A 230 -5.49 13.92 -4.06
C HIS A 230 -6.86 14.49 -4.44
N THR A 231 -7.91 13.98 -3.83
CA THR A 231 -9.28 14.28 -4.24
C THR A 231 -10.06 14.91 -3.08
N GLN A 232 -9.87 16.20 -2.87
CA GLN A 232 -10.65 17.02 -1.94
C GLN A 232 -11.41 18.13 -2.65
N CYS A 233 -10.93 18.54 -3.83
CA CYS A 233 -11.55 19.56 -4.67
C CYS A 233 -12.16 18.89 -5.92
N PRO A 234 -13.48 18.96 -6.11
CA PRO A 234 -14.15 18.36 -7.27
C PRO A 234 -13.68 18.93 -8.61
N ASP A 235 -13.39 20.25 -8.67
CA ASP A 235 -12.87 20.89 -9.88
C ASP A 235 -11.50 20.33 -10.28
N HIS A 236 -10.63 20.08 -9.30
CA HIS A 236 -9.34 19.45 -9.58
C HIS A 236 -9.52 17.98 -10.02
N ALA A 237 -10.44 17.24 -9.42
CA ALA A 237 -10.77 15.88 -9.86
C ALA A 237 -11.28 15.87 -11.31
N ALA A 238 -12.18 16.80 -11.66
CA ALA A 238 -12.66 16.97 -13.02
C ALA A 238 -11.51 17.23 -14.00
N ARG A 239 -10.62 18.16 -13.65
CA ARG A 239 -9.42 18.50 -14.43
C ARG A 239 -8.52 17.28 -14.65
N VAL A 240 -8.26 16.49 -13.60
CA VAL A 240 -7.47 15.25 -13.71
C VAL A 240 -8.12 14.25 -14.67
N VAL A 241 -9.43 14.04 -14.53
CA VAL A 241 -10.19 13.11 -15.37
C VAL A 241 -10.21 13.56 -16.83
N ASP A 242 -10.36 14.86 -17.09
CA ASP A 242 -10.40 15.42 -18.44
C ASP A 242 -9.03 15.33 -19.13
N ILE A 243 -7.94 15.70 -18.43
CA ILE A 243 -6.57 15.59 -18.95
C ILE A 243 -6.18 14.13 -19.17
N ALA A 244 -6.60 13.22 -18.29
CA ALA A 244 -6.32 11.80 -18.44
C ALA A 244 -6.93 11.22 -19.72
N GLY A 245 -8.09 11.69 -20.15
CA GLY A 245 -8.81 11.15 -21.31
C GLY A 245 -9.16 9.68 -21.08
N THR A 246 -8.47 8.76 -21.75
CA THR A 246 -8.67 7.30 -21.60
C THR A 246 -7.60 6.63 -20.74
N ARG A 247 -6.57 7.37 -20.31
CA ARG A 247 -5.49 6.84 -19.47
C ARG A 247 -5.97 6.58 -18.04
N PRO A 248 -5.47 5.53 -17.38
CA PRO A 248 -5.90 5.17 -16.03
C PRO A 248 -5.54 6.24 -15.00
N VAL A 249 -6.51 6.63 -14.18
CA VAL A 249 -6.32 7.50 -13.01
C VAL A 249 -7.09 6.97 -11.81
N HIS A 250 -6.59 7.28 -10.62
CA HIS A 250 -7.21 6.89 -9.36
C HIS A 250 -7.45 8.14 -8.49
N LEU A 251 -8.69 8.31 -8.04
CA LEU A 251 -9.10 9.39 -7.16
C LEU A 251 -8.90 8.95 -5.71
N GLY A 252 -7.82 9.44 -5.11
CA GLY A 252 -7.42 9.09 -3.75
C GLY A 252 -8.31 9.72 -2.70
N HIS A 253 -8.59 9.00 -1.60
CA HIS A 253 -9.42 9.42 -0.45
C HIS A 253 -10.66 10.24 -0.83
N ALA A 254 -11.37 9.82 -1.88
CA ALA A 254 -12.36 10.62 -2.60
C ALA A 254 -13.55 11.10 -1.76
N THR A 255 -13.83 10.48 -0.61
CA THR A 255 -14.83 10.97 0.34
C THR A 255 -14.45 12.32 0.99
N ALA A 256 -13.20 12.78 0.85
CA ALA A 256 -12.77 14.08 1.36
C ALA A 256 -13.46 15.27 0.65
N VAL A 257 -14.01 15.10 -0.55
CA VAL A 257 -14.79 16.14 -1.22
C VAL A 257 -16.04 16.51 -0.43
N ALA A 258 -16.52 15.61 0.42
CA ALA A 258 -17.70 15.81 1.25
C ALA A 258 -17.44 16.60 2.54
N PHE A 259 -16.22 17.12 2.77
CA PHE A 259 -15.94 18.03 3.87
C PHE A 259 -16.62 19.41 3.70
N GLY A 260 -17.11 19.70 2.50
CA GLY A 260 -17.78 20.97 2.21
C GLY A 260 -16.82 22.16 2.07
N SER A 261 -15.50 21.92 1.96
CA SER A 261 -14.52 22.99 1.75
C SER A 261 -14.56 23.59 0.32
N HIS A 262 -15.15 22.86 -0.63
CA HIS A 262 -15.21 23.23 -2.04
C HIS A 262 -16.62 23.09 -2.65
N GLY A 263 -17.67 23.38 -1.87
CA GLY A 263 -19.04 23.33 -2.35
C GLY A 263 -19.97 22.43 -1.52
N ASP A 264 -21.10 22.05 -2.08
CA ASP A 264 -22.07 21.20 -1.40
C ASP A 264 -21.52 19.76 -1.25
N PRO A 265 -21.53 19.19 -0.04
CA PRO A 265 -20.98 17.84 0.21
C PRO A 265 -21.64 16.73 -0.62
N VAL A 266 -22.95 16.82 -0.85
CA VAL A 266 -23.70 15.78 -1.58
C VAL A 266 -23.42 15.88 -3.07
N GLU A 267 -23.54 17.10 -3.64
CA GLU A 267 -23.25 17.35 -5.05
C GLU A 267 -21.81 16.95 -5.40
N ASN A 268 -20.86 17.27 -4.52
CA ASN A 268 -19.46 16.90 -4.68
C ASN A 268 -19.26 15.37 -4.71
N MET A 269 -19.92 14.64 -3.79
CA MET A 269 -19.86 13.18 -3.76
C MET A 269 -20.48 12.55 -5.01
N GLU A 270 -21.66 13.05 -5.43
CA GLU A 270 -22.33 12.59 -6.66
C GLU A 270 -21.43 12.79 -7.88
N GLN A 271 -20.75 13.93 -7.99
CA GLN A 271 -19.80 14.20 -9.08
C GLN A 271 -18.64 13.20 -9.10
N ILE A 272 -18.04 12.90 -7.95
CA ILE A 272 -16.96 11.89 -7.86
C ILE A 272 -17.46 10.51 -8.25
N VAL A 273 -18.66 10.13 -7.81
CA VAL A 273 -19.27 8.84 -8.19
C VAL A 273 -19.51 8.77 -9.70
N GLU A 274 -19.94 9.86 -10.33
CA GLU A 274 -20.08 9.92 -11.80
C GLU A 274 -18.73 9.74 -12.52
N PHE A 275 -17.65 10.36 -11.99
CA PHE A 275 -16.31 10.12 -12.56
C PHE A 275 -15.88 8.66 -12.42
N ALA A 276 -16.14 8.04 -11.28
CA ALA A 276 -15.76 6.65 -11.01
C ALA A 276 -16.52 5.61 -11.87
N LYS A 277 -17.60 6.00 -12.54
CA LYS A 277 -18.29 5.15 -13.55
C LYS A 277 -17.51 5.04 -14.87
N LYS A 278 -16.57 5.94 -15.13
CA LYS A 278 -15.73 5.87 -16.34
C LYS A 278 -14.77 4.67 -16.22
N PRO A 279 -14.56 3.86 -17.27
CA PRO A 279 -13.80 2.61 -17.18
C PRO A 279 -12.32 2.78 -16.81
N ASN A 280 -11.75 3.95 -17.05
CA ASN A 280 -10.36 4.28 -16.75
C ASN A 280 -10.20 5.00 -15.41
N VAL A 281 -11.28 5.39 -14.74
CA VAL A 281 -11.27 6.08 -13.45
C VAL A 281 -11.64 5.10 -12.35
N SER A 282 -10.86 5.08 -11.29
CA SER A 282 -11.19 4.38 -10.06
C SER A 282 -11.11 5.35 -8.89
N ALA A 283 -11.75 5.01 -7.78
CA ALA A 283 -11.73 5.82 -6.57
C ALA A 283 -11.63 4.92 -5.33
N GLU A 284 -11.21 5.52 -4.24
CA GLU A 284 -11.18 4.89 -2.91
C GLU A 284 -11.87 5.78 -1.88
N PHE A 285 -12.47 5.16 -0.88
CA PHE A 285 -13.16 5.84 0.21
C PHE A 285 -12.46 5.63 1.54
N VAL A 286 -12.46 6.67 2.36
CA VAL A 286 -11.80 6.65 3.67
C VAL A 286 -12.67 5.93 4.70
N SER A 287 -12.14 4.92 5.36
CA SER A 287 -12.82 4.11 6.37
C SER A 287 -13.44 4.96 7.49
N SER A 288 -12.71 5.95 7.98
CA SER A 288 -13.19 6.87 9.01
C SER A 288 -14.41 7.69 8.59
N HIS A 289 -14.60 7.96 7.31
CA HIS A 289 -15.75 8.69 6.79
C HIS A 289 -16.99 7.79 6.64
N LEU A 290 -16.79 6.48 6.67
CA LEU A 290 -17.86 5.48 6.57
C LEU A 290 -18.40 5.03 7.93
N VAL A 291 -17.71 5.35 9.04
CA VAL A 291 -18.14 4.99 10.39
C VAL A 291 -19.07 6.05 10.94
N THR A 292 -20.22 5.61 11.45
CA THR A 292 -21.20 6.50 12.09
C THR A 292 -20.63 7.04 13.43
N CYS A 293 -20.86 8.32 13.72
CA CYS A 293 -20.50 8.95 14.98
C CYS A 293 -18.99 9.03 15.31
N ARG A 294 -18.13 8.75 14.37
CA ARG A 294 -16.68 8.91 14.61
C ARG A 294 -16.31 10.36 14.91
N GLY A 295 -16.94 11.26 14.27
CA GLY A 295 -16.57 12.63 14.12
C GLY A 295 -16.49 13.50 15.35
N LEU A 296 -16.99 13.09 16.49
CA LEU A 296 -16.85 13.84 17.73
C LEU A 296 -15.39 13.95 18.20
N ARG A 297 -14.52 13.06 17.73
CA ARG A 297 -13.12 13.00 18.16
C ARG A 297 -12.26 14.08 17.50
N ASP A 298 -12.42 14.32 16.22
CA ASP A 298 -11.44 15.05 15.42
C ASP A 298 -12.02 16.22 14.61
N GLY A 299 -13.35 16.43 14.64
CA GLY A 299 -13.99 17.61 14.04
C GLY A 299 -14.09 17.60 12.51
N VAL A 300 -13.79 16.49 11.86
CA VAL A 300 -13.93 16.33 10.42
C VAL A 300 -14.91 15.21 10.14
N PHE A 301 -16.02 15.58 9.49
CA PHE A 301 -17.07 14.65 9.12
C PHE A 301 -17.53 14.91 7.71
N ILE A 302 -18.03 13.87 7.13
CA ILE A 302 -18.95 14.04 6.01
C ILE A 302 -20.39 14.06 6.53
N THR A 303 -21.28 14.76 5.85
CA THR A 303 -22.69 14.78 6.22
C THR A 303 -23.29 13.38 6.05
N LYS A 304 -24.39 13.10 6.77
CA LYS A 304 -25.09 11.82 6.65
C LYS A 304 -25.56 11.58 5.22
N GLU A 305 -26.05 12.61 4.55
CA GLU A 305 -26.55 12.57 3.19
C GLU A 305 -25.41 12.22 2.20
N ALA A 306 -24.23 12.85 2.36
CA ALA A 306 -23.04 12.50 1.55
C ALA A 306 -22.51 11.09 1.84
N GLN A 307 -22.62 10.63 3.10
CA GLN A 307 -22.28 9.25 3.48
C GLN A 307 -23.20 8.23 2.79
N GLU A 308 -24.50 8.53 2.67
CA GLU A 308 -25.45 7.67 1.94
C GLU A 308 -25.09 7.57 0.45
N VAL A 309 -24.61 8.65 -0.18
CA VAL A 309 -24.08 8.59 -1.56
C VAL A 309 -22.87 7.64 -1.65
N ALA A 310 -21.97 7.70 -0.66
CA ALA A 310 -20.83 6.79 -0.61
C ALA A 310 -21.27 5.32 -0.42
N TYR A 311 -22.24 5.06 0.45
CA TYR A 311 -22.80 3.72 0.65
C TYR A 311 -23.46 3.17 -0.62
N ASP A 312 -24.21 3.99 -1.32
CA ASP A 312 -24.84 3.61 -2.59
C ASP A 312 -23.80 3.27 -3.66
N ALA A 313 -22.72 4.05 -3.74
CA ALA A 313 -21.61 3.78 -4.66
C ALA A 313 -20.88 2.46 -4.35
N LEU A 314 -20.65 2.15 -3.06
CA LEU A 314 -20.08 0.87 -2.61
C LEU A 314 -21.04 -0.28 -2.94
N LYS A 315 -22.32 -0.16 -2.60
CA LYS A 315 -23.36 -1.17 -2.85
C LYS A 315 -23.50 -1.51 -4.32
N LYS A 316 -23.34 -0.53 -5.20
CA LYS A 316 -23.38 -0.70 -6.67
C LYS A 316 -22.03 -1.17 -7.25
N GLY A 317 -20.99 -1.28 -6.44
CA GLY A 317 -19.65 -1.66 -6.89
C GLY A 317 -18.97 -0.62 -7.79
N ILE A 318 -19.46 0.63 -7.81
CA ILE A 318 -18.85 1.76 -8.54
C ILE A 318 -17.51 2.10 -7.90
N VAL A 319 -17.48 2.15 -6.57
CA VAL A 319 -16.25 2.20 -5.76
C VAL A 319 -16.17 0.91 -4.96
N ASN A 320 -14.99 0.30 -4.92
CA ASN A 320 -14.80 -1.00 -4.30
C ASN A 320 -13.48 -1.11 -3.51
N VAL A 321 -12.83 0.01 -3.23
CA VAL A 321 -11.63 0.10 -2.40
C VAL A 321 -11.91 1.04 -1.23
N VAL A 322 -11.59 0.57 -0.03
CA VAL A 322 -11.62 1.34 1.21
C VAL A 322 -10.20 1.42 1.74
N ILE A 323 -9.83 2.58 2.27
CA ILE A 323 -8.50 2.90 2.80
C ILE A 323 -8.62 3.64 4.12
N SER A 324 -7.53 3.81 4.86
CA SER A 324 -7.56 4.64 6.06
C SER A 324 -7.30 6.11 5.78
N ASP A 325 -6.45 6.43 4.81
CA ASP A 325 -5.79 7.74 4.72
C ASP A 325 -5.15 8.10 6.08
N GLY A 326 -4.57 7.07 6.72
CA GLY A 326 -4.09 7.13 8.10
C GLY A 326 -2.93 8.10 8.24
N GLU A 327 -3.06 9.00 9.24
CA GLU A 327 -2.10 10.03 9.56
C GLU A 327 -1.79 10.08 11.05
N ALA A 328 -0.76 10.84 11.45
CA ALA A 328 -0.42 11.00 12.85
C ALA A 328 -1.40 11.90 13.60
N ASP A 329 -1.99 11.38 14.68
CA ASP A 329 -2.95 12.10 15.53
C ASP A 329 -2.42 13.47 16.04
N ALA A 330 -1.11 13.62 16.17
CA ALA A 330 -0.52 14.82 16.75
C ALA A 330 -0.47 16.02 15.80
N THR A 331 -0.48 15.78 14.50
CA THR A 331 -0.17 16.81 13.49
C THR A 331 -1.31 17.13 12.54
N MET A 332 -2.04 16.11 12.09
CA MET A 332 -3.23 16.30 11.25
C MET A 332 -4.38 15.47 11.81
N LYS A 333 -5.44 16.14 12.15
CA LYS A 333 -6.68 15.51 12.58
C LYS A 333 -7.65 15.62 11.44
N GLY A 334 -8.08 14.50 10.89
CA GLY A 334 -9.23 14.66 10.10
C GLY A 334 -9.31 13.92 8.79
N PHE A 335 -8.24 13.43 8.23
CA PHE A 335 -8.40 12.61 7.05
C PHE A 335 -8.85 11.21 7.45
N GLY A 336 -8.03 10.43 8.12
CA GLY A 336 -8.43 9.12 8.54
C GLY A 336 -7.53 8.50 9.60
N ASP A 337 -7.93 7.31 10.04
CA ASP A 337 -7.27 6.59 11.12
C ASP A 337 -7.39 5.08 10.88
N THR A 338 -6.28 4.38 10.92
CA THR A 338 -6.25 2.91 10.76
C THR A 338 -7.12 2.18 11.80
N ARG A 339 -7.38 2.79 12.97
CA ARG A 339 -8.30 2.25 13.99
C ARG A 339 -9.72 2.06 13.47
N ASP A 340 -10.11 2.81 12.46
CA ASP A 340 -11.46 2.76 11.90
C ASP A 340 -11.62 1.71 10.79
N ASN A 341 -10.54 1.08 10.32
CA ASN A 341 -10.58 0.10 9.24
C ASN A 341 -11.55 -1.06 9.54
N ILE A 342 -11.29 -1.81 10.60
CA ILE A 342 -12.16 -2.93 11.00
C ILE A 342 -13.56 -2.47 11.40
N PRO A 343 -13.74 -1.43 12.23
CA PRO A 343 -15.06 -0.89 12.51
C PRO A 343 -15.87 -0.51 11.25
N ALA A 344 -15.24 0.15 10.26
CA ALA A 344 -15.90 0.52 9.01
C ALA A 344 -16.37 -0.70 8.21
N LEU A 345 -15.50 -1.70 8.03
CA LEU A 345 -15.85 -2.92 7.32
C LEU A 345 -17.05 -3.63 7.96
N LEU A 346 -17.06 -3.74 9.28
CA LEU A 346 -18.16 -4.40 10.01
C LEU A 346 -19.43 -3.53 10.02
N GLU A 347 -19.31 -2.21 10.07
CA GLU A 347 -20.48 -1.32 10.00
C GLU A 347 -21.15 -1.34 8.62
N LEU A 348 -20.38 -1.45 7.55
CA LEU A 348 -20.93 -1.65 6.19
C LEU A 348 -21.75 -2.96 6.08
N VAL A 349 -21.35 -3.99 6.83
CA VAL A 349 -22.13 -5.24 6.94
C VAL A 349 -23.37 -5.04 7.81
N ASP A 350 -23.22 -4.46 8.99
CA ASP A 350 -24.33 -4.21 9.93
C ASP A 350 -25.43 -3.34 9.29
N LYS A 351 -25.06 -2.44 8.38
CA LYS A 351 -25.98 -1.56 7.63
C LYS A 351 -26.53 -2.19 6.33
N GLU A 352 -26.16 -3.44 6.03
CA GLU A 352 -26.56 -4.11 4.78
C GLU A 352 -26.13 -3.37 3.50
N VAL A 353 -25.05 -2.57 3.59
CA VAL A 353 -24.42 -1.92 2.45
C VAL A 353 -23.66 -2.96 1.62
N LEU A 354 -22.87 -3.81 2.29
CA LEU A 354 -22.08 -4.88 1.68
C LEU A 354 -22.31 -6.22 2.40
N SER A 355 -22.13 -7.32 1.68
CA SER A 355 -21.96 -8.64 2.33
C SER A 355 -20.64 -8.65 3.11
N LEU A 356 -20.48 -9.59 4.06
CA LEU A 356 -19.22 -9.74 4.79
C LEU A 356 -18.03 -9.97 3.84
N SER A 357 -18.22 -10.83 2.84
CA SER A 357 -17.20 -11.09 1.85
C SER A 357 -16.84 -9.84 1.03
N ASP A 358 -17.84 -9.06 0.60
CA ASP A 358 -17.59 -7.86 -0.19
C ASP A 358 -16.94 -6.76 0.67
N ALA A 359 -17.35 -6.60 1.94
CA ALA A 359 -16.70 -5.66 2.86
C ALA A 359 -15.22 -6.00 3.05
N ILE A 360 -14.89 -7.25 3.35
CA ILE A 360 -13.50 -7.71 3.47
C ILE A 360 -12.73 -7.53 2.15
N ALA A 361 -13.38 -7.74 1.01
CA ALA A 361 -12.75 -7.53 -0.30
C ALA A 361 -12.25 -6.11 -0.51
N THR A 362 -12.93 -5.09 0.05
CA THR A 362 -12.58 -3.68 -0.16
C THR A 362 -11.19 -3.30 0.37
N MET A 363 -10.69 -4.01 1.37
CA MET A 363 -9.34 -3.81 1.94
C MET A 363 -8.45 -5.04 1.77
N THR A 364 -8.77 -5.97 0.89
CA THR A 364 -7.94 -7.17 0.66
C THR A 364 -7.76 -7.46 -0.82
N SER A 365 -8.69 -8.16 -1.44
CA SER A 365 -8.57 -8.62 -2.84
C SER A 365 -8.83 -7.52 -3.87
N ASN A 366 -9.66 -6.52 -3.56
CA ASN A 366 -9.96 -5.46 -4.53
C ASN A 366 -8.78 -4.52 -4.75
N PRO A 367 -8.08 -3.98 -3.71
CA PRO A 367 -6.86 -3.20 -3.93
C PRO A 367 -5.76 -4.01 -4.62
N ALA A 368 -5.60 -5.30 -4.31
CA ALA A 368 -4.64 -6.15 -5.01
C ALA A 368 -4.98 -6.30 -6.50
N ARG A 369 -6.26 -6.42 -6.84
CA ARG A 369 -6.75 -6.48 -8.24
C ARG A 369 -6.56 -5.16 -8.96
N LEU A 370 -6.91 -4.03 -8.31
CA LEU A 370 -6.68 -2.69 -8.84
C LEU A 370 -5.21 -2.51 -9.23
N LEU A 371 -4.29 -2.84 -8.32
CA LEU A 371 -2.87 -2.69 -8.57
C LEU A 371 -2.35 -3.66 -9.65
N ALA A 372 -2.86 -4.90 -9.70
CA ALA A 372 -2.52 -5.83 -10.77
C ALA A 372 -2.90 -5.29 -12.15
N GLU A 373 -4.06 -4.67 -12.25
CA GLU A 373 -4.55 -4.03 -13.49
C GLU A 373 -3.71 -2.79 -13.83
N ARG A 374 -3.53 -1.87 -12.87
CA ARG A 374 -2.84 -0.59 -13.10
C ARG A 374 -1.36 -0.76 -13.39
N THR A 375 -0.70 -1.68 -12.68
CA THR A 375 0.74 -1.95 -12.88
C THR A 375 1.02 -3.02 -13.93
N LYS A 376 -0.01 -3.70 -14.44
CA LYS A 376 0.10 -4.84 -15.38
C LYS A 376 0.96 -5.99 -14.79
N GLN A 377 0.89 -6.19 -13.47
CA GLN A 377 1.69 -7.17 -12.73
C GLN A 377 0.79 -8.15 -11.96
N ALA A 378 0.73 -9.39 -12.43
CA ALA A 378 -0.16 -10.42 -11.85
C ALA A 378 0.25 -10.90 -10.45
N TRP A 379 1.45 -10.54 -9.96
CA TRP A 379 1.92 -10.99 -8.65
C TRP A 379 1.05 -10.46 -7.50
N TRP A 380 0.47 -9.27 -7.65
CA TRP A 380 -0.39 -8.66 -6.63
C TRP A 380 -1.49 -9.60 -6.15
N VAL A 381 -2.27 -10.14 -7.08
CA VAL A 381 -3.39 -11.05 -6.76
C VAL A 381 -2.95 -12.47 -6.37
N LYS A 382 -1.67 -12.81 -6.55
CA LYS A 382 -1.10 -14.10 -6.14
C LYS A 382 -0.55 -14.06 -4.72
N GLU A 383 -0.02 -12.92 -4.29
CA GLU A 383 0.73 -12.78 -3.05
C GLU A 383 -0.05 -12.04 -1.96
N ILE A 384 -0.98 -11.13 -2.33
CA ILE A 384 -1.69 -10.22 -1.42
C ILE A 384 -3.19 -10.40 -1.57
N GLY A 385 -3.93 -10.19 -0.45
CA GLY A 385 -5.39 -10.18 -0.42
C GLY A 385 -6.05 -11.54 -0.62
N THR A 386 -5.34 -12.63 -0.30
CA THR A 386 -5.85 -14.00 -0.42
C THR A 386 -5.20 -14.94 0.60
N LEU A 387 -5.93 -15.99 0.99
CA LEU A 387 -5.43 -17.10 1.81
C LEU A 387 -5.16 -18.36 0.97
N ARG A 388 -5.00 -18.24 -0.35
CA ARG A 388 -4.66 -19.36 -1.22
C ARG A 388 -3.36 -20.02 -0.78
N VAL A 389 -3.33 -21.36 -0.89
CA VAL A 389 -2.10 -22.12 -0.65
C VAL A 389 -0.96 -21.58 -1.52
N GLY A 390 0.19 -21.34 -0.89
CA GLY A 390 1.36 -20.74 -1.50
C GLY A 390 1.42 -19.21 -1.48
N ALA A 391 0.31 -18.50 -1.22
CA ALA A 391 0.32 -17.04 -1.05
C ALA A 391 1.10 -16.63 0.21
N ARG A 392 1.53 -15.38 0.29
CA ARG A 392 2.15 -14.84 1.51
C ARG A 392 1.17 -14.95 2.67
N ALA A 393 1.71 -15.36 3.80
CA ALA A 393 0.93 -15.52 5.02
C ALA A 393 0.74 -14.15 5.71
N ASN A 394 -0.02 -13.28 5.06
CA ASN A 394 -0.58 -12.07 5.61
C ASN A 394 -2.01 -12.37 6.04
N VAL A 395 -2.27 -12.36 7.33
CA VAL A 395 -3.57 -12.77 7.91
C VAL A 395 -3.98 -11.79 9.00
N THR A 396 -5.22 -11.32 8.94
CA THR A 396 -5.84 -10.57 10.03
C THR A 396 -6.92 -11.45 10.67
N ILE A 397 -6.84 -11.62 11.97
CA ILE A 397 -7.87 -12.31 12.76
C ILE A 397 -8.66 -11.24 13.49
N ILE A 398 -9.94 -11.12 13.19
CA ILE A 398 -10.82 -10.06 13.68
C ILE A 398 -11.75 -10.61 14.74
N ASP A 399 -11.84 -9.91 15.88
CA ASP A 399 -12.93 -10.06 16.83
C ASP A 399 -14.13 -9.23 16.33
N PRO A 400 -15.19 -9.84 15.81
CA PRO A 400 -16.32 -9.10 15.23
C PRO A 400 -17.18 -8.42 16.29
N VAL A 401 -17.12 -8.86 17.56
CA VAL A 401 -17.89 -8.28 18.66
C VAL A 401 -17.21 -7.03 19.18
N ARG A 402 -15.90 -7.10 19.40
CA ARG A 402 -15.09 -5.96 19.88
C ARG A 402 -14.63 -5.04 18.74
N LYS A 403 -14.83 -5.45 17.50
CA LYS A 403 -14.49 -4.72 16.26
C LYS A 403 -13.03 -4.28 16.21
N TYR A 404 -12.09 -5.22 16.46
CA TYR A 404 -10.66 -4.96 16.44
C TYR A 404 -9.87 -6.19 15.96
N ALA A 405 -8.56 -6.01 15.68
CA ALA A 405 -7.66 -7.09 15.33
C ALA A 405 -7.22 -7.87 16.58
N ALA A 406 -7.68 -9.12 16.70
CA ALA A 406 -7.21 -10.04 17.73
C ALA A 406 -5.78 -10.49 17.45
N PHE A 407 -5.46 -10.78 16.18
CA PHE A 407 -4.10 -11.05 15.71
C PHE A 407 -3.86 -10.41 14.35
N THR A 408 -2.63 -9.94 14.15
CA THR A 408 -2.11 -9.53 12.85
C THR A 408 -0.86 -10.34 12.54
N ILE A 409 -0.91 -11.12 11.46
CA ILE A 409 0.19 -11.97 11.02
C ILE A 409 0.73 -11.40 9.72
N VAL A 410 2.00 -11.05 9.71
CA VAL A 410 2.70 -10.45 8.56
C VAL A 410 3.79 -11.41 8.11
N ASN A 411 3.75 -11.84 6.86
CA ASN A 411 4.69 -12.81 6.29
C ASN A 411 4.92 -14.04 7.19
N GLY A 412 3.85 -14.52 7.85
CA GLY A 412 3.90 -15.68 8.75
C GLY A 412 4.43 -15.39 10.16
N GLN A 413 4.65 -14.14 10.53
CA GLN A 413 5.05 -13.72 11.87
C GLN A 413 3.89 -13.01 12.58
N ILE A 414 3.64 -13.35 13.84
CA ILE A 414 2.66 -12.62 14.65
C ILE A 414 3.26 -11.25 14.98
N ALA A 415 2.79 -10.21 14.28
CA ALA A 415 3.24 -8.84 14.42
C ALA A 415 2.32 -8.01 15.33
N GLY A 416 1.04 -8.37 15.42
CA GLY A 416 0.03 -7.75 16.29
C GLY A 416 -0.73 -8.77 17.10
N PHE A 417 -1.09 -8.41 18.33
CA PHE A 417 -1.90 -9.20 19.23
C PHE A 417 -2.72 -8.31 20.16
N ASP A 418 -4.01 -8.59 20.28
CA ASP A 418 -4.95 -7.88 21.16
C ASP A 418 -4.88 -6.35 21.00
N GLY A 419 -4.90 -5.86 19.74
CA GLY A 419 -4.83 -4.44 19.42
C GLY A 419 -3.48 -3.78 19.73
N ARG A 420 -2.39 -4.55 19.82
CA ARG A 420 -1.05 -4.04 20.12
C ARG A 420 -0.01 -4.63 19.17
N ALA A 421 0.94 -3.80 18.74
CA ALA A 421 2.09 -4.27 18.00
C ALA A 421 3.03 -5.08 18.91
N LEU A 422 3.51 -6.21 18.41
CA LEU A 422 4.45 -7.06 19.13
C LEU A 422 5.89 -6.74 18.75
N ARG A 423 6.76 -6.62 19.74
CA ARG A 423 8.18 -6.31 19.52
C ARG A 423 8.90 -7.36 18.66
N ARG A 424 8.47 -8.63 18.72
CA ARG A 424 9.01 -9.71 17.87
C ARG A 424 8.66 -9.56 16.41
N GLY A 425 7.56 -8.89 16.08
CA GLY A 425 7.10 -8.62 14.72
C GLY A 425 7.79 -7.44 14.04
N ASN A 426 8.74 -6.76 14.69
CA ASN A 426 9.36 -5.55 14.15
C ASN A 426 10.10 -5.73 12.81
N ALA A 427 10.45 -6.96 12.45
CA ALA A 427 11.11 -7.29 11.18
C ALA A 427 10.24 -8.21 10.31
N ALA A 428 8.94 -8.30 10.60
CA ALA A 428 8.00 -9.12 9.83
C ALA A 428 7.73 -8.56 8.45
N GLY A 429 7.80 -7.24 8.29
CA GLY A 429 7.48 -6.54 7.06
C GLY A 429 8.55 -6.66 5.98
N ALA A 430 8.13 -6.31 4.77
CA ALA A 430 8.94 -6.34 3.57
C ALA A 430 8.65 -5.13 2.68
N TRP A 431 9.52 -4.87 1.72
CA TRP A 431 9.33 -3.80 0.74
C TRP A 431 8.42 -4.26 -0.39
N ILE A 432 7.28 -3.60 -0.53
CA ILE A 432 6.40 -3.74 -1.68
C ILE A 432 6.93 -2.87 -2.81
N THR A 433 7.31 -3.48 -3.91
CA THR A 433 7.67 -2.78 -5.13
C THR A 433 6.61 -3.03 -6.20
N ARG A 434 6.61 -2.25 -7.26
CA ARG A 434 5.75 -2.51 -8.42
C ARG A 434 5.95 -3.91 -9.03
N HIS A 435 7.14 -4.48 -8.87
CA HIS A 435 7.54 -5.73 -9.51
C HIS A 435 7.49 -6.96 -8.60
N GLY A 436 7.23 -6.79 -7.31
CA GLY A 436 7.21 -7.86 -6.31
C GLY A 436 7.56 -7.36 -4.91
N ILE A 437 7.62 -8.30 -3.97
CA ILE A 437 7.95 -8.02 -2.57
C ILE A 437 9.40 -8.45 -2.30
N ILE A 438 10.16 -7.56 -1.67
CA ILE A 438 11.57 -7.76 -1.29
C ILE A 438 11.65 -7.81 0.23
N GLU A 439 12.07 -8.93 0.80
CA GLU A 439 12.15 -9.13 2.25
C GLU A 439 13.36 -8.43 2.88
N ARG A 440 14.46 -8.38 2.14
CA ARG A 440 15.68 -7.66 2.49
C ARG A 440 16.29 -7.07 1.24
N THR A 441 16.72 -5.85 1.33
CA THR A 441 17.24 -5.12 0.19
C THR A 441 18.76 -5.07 0.19
N GLY A 442 19.38 -5.13 1.36
CA GLY A 442 20.78 -4.76 1.54
C GLY A 442 21.04 -3.28 1.23
N VAL A 443 20.01 -2.42 1.02
CA VAL A 443 20.21 -0.99 0.73
C VAL A 443 20.99 -0.32 1.85
N GLY A 444 20.80 -0.76 3.10
CA GLY A 444 21.59 -0.30 4.24
C GLY A 444 23.08 -0.65 4.11
N ASP A 445 23.38 -1.79 3.49
CA ASP A 445 24.77 -2.25 3.27
C ASP A 445 25.41 -1.57 2.06
N PHE A 446 24.61 -1.02 1.16
CA PHE A 446 25.08 -0.33 -0.04
C PHE A 446 25.71 1.05 0.22
N VAL A 447 25.54 1.57 1.42
CA VAL A 447 26.24 2.77 1.85
C VAL A 447 27.68 2.49 2.27
N ILE A 448 28.11 1.21 2.27
CA ILE A 448 29.49 0.83 2.53
C ILE A 448 30.31 1.14 1.28
N PHE A 449 30.96 2.28 1.29
CA PHE A 449 31.93 2.68 0.28
C PHE A 449 33.23 1.91 0.50
N THR A 450 33.67 1.13 -0.48
CA THR A 450 35.04 0.63 -0.47
C THR A 450 35.95 1.75 -0.92
N TYR A 451 36.59 2.38 0.02
CA TYR A 451 37.65 3.34 -0.26
C TYR A 451 38.92 2.57 -0.63
N LYS A 452 39.33 2.63 -1.90
CA LYS A 452 40.69 2.29 -2.28
C LYS A 452 41.47 3.57 -2.51
N GLY A 453 42.28 3.91 -1.52
CA GLY A 453 43.39 4.82 -1.80
C GLY A 453 44.27 4.19 -2.88
N THR A 454 44.46 4.84 -4.00
CA THR A 454 45.55 4.48 -4.92
C THR A 454 46.86 4.73 -4.17
N SER A 455 47.48 3.67 -3.68
CA SER A 455 48.90 3.70 -3.38
C SER A 455 49.62 3.97 -4.70
N ALA A 456 50.38 5.05 -4.73
CA ALA A 456 51.31 5.34 -5.81
C ALA A 456 52.26 4.18 -6.04
#